data_6c36964337d72b42de558c5c3c70c6bf
#
_entry.id   6c36964337d72b42de558c5c3c70c6bf
#
_cell.length_a   1.000
_cell.length_b   1.000
_cell.length_c   1.000
_cell.angle_alpha   90.00
_cell.angle_beta   90.00
_cell.angle_gamma   90.00
#
_symmetry.space_group_name_H-M   'P 1'
#
loop_
_entity.id
_entity.type
_entity.pdbx_description
1 polymer ?
#
loop_
_entity_poly.entity_id
_entity_poly.type
_entity_poly.pdbx_seq_one_letter_code
_entity_poly.pdbx_strand_id
1 'polypeptide(L)'
;MAENLVIVESPAKAKTIKKYLGNKFEVLASYGHVRDLVPKEGAVDPARRFAMKYDIIERNERHVEAISRALKKAKALYLATDPDREGEAISWHLRELLKDRGDLEGKDVHRVEFFEITRNAVRQAIENPRELSLDLVNAQQARRALDYLVGFNLSPLLWKKVRRGLSAGRVQSPALRMICEREAEIQAFIPREYWTLDAIGERSAQSFPLRLVEFSGRKVEQFSFTDAAGANAVETALRTASGAGTTVAEADGEGPGRLVPPGTLTVLDVERKQRNSYPSPPFTTSTLQQEAARKLGYSAQRTMRLAQQLYEGVDYGEGAVGLITYMRTDAVNLANEAIGEIRQVIGKLYGAESVPDTPR
;
A
#
# COMPACT_ATOMS: atom_id res chain seq x y z
N MET A 1 -15.50 34.32 -20.19
CA MET A 1 -16.19 33.05 -19.87
C MET A 1 -15.15 31.93 -20.05
N ALA A 2 -15.21 30.88 -19.23
CA ALA A 2 -14.30 29.75 -19.41
C ALA A 2 -14.59 29.03 -20.74
N GLU A 3 -13.55 28.83 -21.55
CA GLU A 3 -13.69 28.16 -22.86
C GLU A 3 -13.53 26.66 -22.74
N ASN A 4 -12.99 26.18 -21.63
CA ASN A 4 -12.68 24.77 -21.42
C ASN A 4 -13.32 24.26 -20.12
N LEU A 5 -13.82 23.03 -20.13
CA LEU A 5 -14.38 22.35 -18.97
C LEU A 5 -13.47 21.18 -18.57
N VAL A 6 -13.07 21.15 -17.32
CA VAL A 6 -12.27 20.06 -16.74
C VAL A 6 -13.12 19.32 -15.73
N ILE A 7 -13.19 18.00 -15.84
CA ILE A 7 -13.93 17.15 -14.90
C ILE A 7 -12.96 16.26 -14.13
N VAL A 8 -13.09 16.30 -12.82
CA VAL A 8 -12.37 15.47 -11.85
C VAL A 8 -13.36 14.66 -11.02
N GLU A 9 -12.90 13.71 -10.21
CA GLU A 9 -13.79 12.86 -9.40
C GLU A 9 -14.23 13.50 -8.07
N SER A 10 -13.42 14.41 -7.49
CA SER A 10 -13.71 14.98 -6.16
C SER A 10 -13.71 16.51 -6.12
N PRO A 11 -14.49 17.13 -5.22
CA PRO A 11 -14.50 18.59 -5.03
C PRO A 11 -13.15 19.14 -4.52
N ALA A 12 -12.43 18.38 -3.70
CA ALA A 12 -11.12 18.78 -3.19
C ALA A 12 -10.12 18.93 -4.34
N LYS A 13 -10.05 17.93 -5.21
CA LYS A 13 -9.23 17.95 -6.42
C LYS A 13 -9.62 19.09 -7.36
N ALA A 14 -10.94 19.32 -7.53
CA ALA A 14 -11.43 20.45 -8.34
C ALA A 14 -10.92 21.80 -7.83
N LYS A 15 -10.95 22.01 -6.51
CA LYS A 15 -10.47 23.26 -5.88
C LYS A 15 -8.98 23.48 -6.13
N THR A 16 -8.16 22.45 -5.94
CA THR A 16 -6.71 22.50 -6.13
C THR A 16 -6.35 22.77 -7.61
N ILE A 17 -6.95 22.04 -8.54
CA ILE A 17 -6.67 22.16 -9.98
C ILE A 17 -7.13 23.51 -10.52
N LYS A 18 -8.29 24.03 -10.10
CA LYS A 18 -8.77 25.33 -10.51
C LYS A 18 -7.80 26.47 -10.16
N LYS A 19 -7.14 26.37 -8.99
CA LYS A 19 -6.07 27.31 -8.57
C LYS A 19 -4.92 27.35 -9.58
N TYR A 20 -4.60 26.21 -10.21
CA TYR A 20 -3.47 26.09 -11.13
C TYR A 20 -3.80 26.47 -12.58
N LEU A 21 -5.03 26.20 -13.04
CA LEU A 21 -5.44 26.42 -14.42
C LEU A 21 -5.98 27.84 -14.70
N GLY A 22 -6.45 28.57 -13.66
CA GLY A 22 -6.93 29.92 -13.78
C GLY A 22 -8.31 30.05 -14.48
N ASN A 23 -8.63 31.25 -14.99
CA ASN A 23 -9.99 31.62 -15.41
C ASN A 23 -10.42 31.07 -16.78
N LYS A 24 -9.50 30.53 -17.59
CA LYS A 24 -9.84 29.94 -18.89
C LYS A 24 -10.53 28.57 -18.77
N PHE A 25 -10.44 27.96 -17.59
CA PHE A 25 -10.97 26.62 -17.30
C PHE A 25 -12.04 26.70 -16.22
N GLU A 26 -13.18 26.09 -16.47
CA GLU A 26 -14.14 25.70 -15.44
C GLU A 26 -13.80 24.30 -14.97
N VAL A 27 -13.74 24.09 -13.65
CA VAL A 27 -13.39 22.77 -13.08
C VAL A 27 -14.55 22.30 -12.22
N LEU A 28 -15.13 21.15 -12.56
CA LEU A 28 -16.24 20.53 -11.85
C LEU A 28 -15.87 19.12 -11.39
N ALA A 29 -16.59 18.63 -10.39
CA ALA A 29 -16.44 17.26 -9.89
C ALA A 29 -17.62 16.38 -10.31
N SER A 30 -17.33 15.12 -10.65
CA SER A 30 -18.33 14.08 -10.92
C SER A 30 -18.85 13.41 -9.65
N TYR A 31 -18.16 13.59 -8.52
CA TYR A 31 -18.43 12.91 -7.25
C TYR A 31 -18.33 11.37 -7.35
N GLY A 32 -17.34 10.89 -8.09
CA GLY A 32 -17.08 9.50 -8.37
C GLY A 32 -17.81 8.99 -9.61
N HIS A 33 -18.24 7.71 -9.58
CA HIS A 33 -18.95 7.12 -10.72
C HIS A 33 -20.31 7.80 -10.97
N VAL A 34 -20.60 8.08 -12.24
CA VAL A 34 -21.87 8.70 -12.67
C VAL A 34 -22.95 7.68 -13.02
N ARG A 35 -22.56 6.46 -13.41
CA ARG A 35 -23.48 5.34 -13.65
C ARG A 35 -22.86 4.04 -13.14
N ASP A 36 -23.69 3.06 -12.84
CA ASP A 36 -23.29 1.72 -12.41
C ASP A 36 -24.22 0.67 -13.01
N LEU A 37 -23.87 -0.61 -12.86
CA LEU A 37 -24.74 -1.72 -13.26
C LEU A 37 -26.09 -1.62 -12.55
N VAL A 38 -27.19 -1.89 -13.29
CA VAL A 38 -28.52 -1.95 -12.68
C VAL A 38 -28.49 -2.92 -11.50
N PRO A 39 -29.03 -2.54 -10.32
CA PRO A 39 -28.98 -3.37 -9.12
C PRO A 39 -30.01 -4.52 -9.13
N LYS A 40 -30.13 -5.21 -10.27
CA LYS A 40 -31.08 -6.30 -10.52
C LYS A 40 -30.38 -7.45 -11.22
N GLU A 41 -30.93 -8.65 -11.06
CA GLU A 41 -30.49 -9.82 -11.82
C GLU A 41 -30.56 -9.55 -13.34
N GLY A 42 -29.57 -10.07 -14.09
CA GLY A 42 -29.47 -9.86 -15.53
C GLY A 42 -28.87 -8.53 -15.97
N ALA A 43 -28.22 -7.77 -15.06
CA ALA A 43 -27.44 -6.60 -15.43
C ALA A 43 -26.17 -6.94 -16.22
N VAL A 44 -25.64 -8.16 -16.06
CA VAL A 44 -24.59 -8.75 -16.89
C VAL A 44 -25.14 -10.02 -17.51
N ASP A 45 -25.11 -10.11 -18.84
CA ASP A 45 -25.63 -11.25 -19.60
C ASP A 45 -24.50 -12.12 -20.17
N PRO A 46 -24.16 -13.28 -19.54
CA PRO A 46 -23.10 -14.15 -20.03
C PRO A 46 -23.35 -14.72 -21.42
N ALA A 47 -24.64 -14.93 -21.83
CA ALA A 47 -25.00 -15.47 -23.14
C ALA A 47 -24.77 -14.44 -24.27
N ARG A 48 -24.72 -13.15 -23.94
CA ARG A 48 -24.47 -12.05 -24.89
C ARG A 48 -23.09 -11.43 -24.71
N ARG A 49 -22.06 -12.24 -24.66
CA ARG A 49 -20.66 -11.77 -24.49
C ARG A 49 -20.49 -10.83 -23.28
N PHE A 50 -21.15 -11.14 -22.17
CA PHE A 50 -21.17 -10.34 -20.96
C PHE A 50 -21.65 -8.90 -21.15
N ALA A 51 -22.63 -8.69 -22.05
CA ALA A 51 -23.24 -7.38 -22.25
C ALA A 51 -23.75 -6.84 -20.90
N MET A 52 -23.41 -5.59 -20.62
CA MET A 52 -23.70 -4.91 -19.36
C MET A 52 -24.78 -3.85 -19.53
N LYS A 53 -25.71 -3.77 -18.57
CA LYS A 53 -26.75 -2.75 -18.52
C LYS A 53 -26.40 -1.76 -17.41
N TYR A 54 -26.25 -0.50 -17.77
CA TYR A 54 -25.92 0.57 -16.87
C TYR A 54 -27.12 1.49 -16.64
N ASP A 55 -27.16 2.09 -15.45
CA ASP A 55 -28.10 3.14 -15.10
C ASP A 55 -27.37 4.28 -14.39
N ILE A 56 -27.95 5.49 -14.44
CA ILE A 56 -27.39 6.65 -13.76
C ILE A 56 -27.56 6.45 -12.25
N ILE A 57 -26.51 6.76 -11.50
CA ILE A 57 -26.58 6.76 -10.05
C ILE A 57 -27.39 7.99 -9.61
N GLU A 58 -28.60 7.78 -9.12
CA GLU A 58 -29.60 8.80 -8.77
C GLU A 58 -29.00 9.99 -7.98
N ARG A 59 -28.22 9.70 -6.94
CA ARG A 59 -27.56 10.73 -6.13
C ARG A 59 -26.60 11.63 -6.92
N ASN A 60 -26.08 11.17 -8.07
CA ASN A 60 -25.09 11.86 -8.89
C ASN A 60 -25.72 12.53 -10.11
N GLU A 61 -27.02 12.35 -10.37
CA GLU A 61 -27.72 12.93 -11.51
C GLU A 61 -27.60 14.47 -11.56
N ARG A 62 -27.78 15.13 -10.43
CA ARG A 62 -27.59 16.61 -10.31
C ARG A 62 -26.22 17.09 -10.73
N HIS A 63 -25.17 16.27 -10.51
CA HIS A 63 -23.79 16.60 -10.89
C HIS A 63 -23.59 16.44 -12.40
N VAL A 64 -24.15 15.37 -12.97
CA VAL A 64 -24.16 15.16 -14.42
C VAL A 64 -24.88 16.29 -15.13
N GLU A 65 -26.04 16.77 -14.63
CA GLU A 65 -26.73 17.91 -15.17
C GLU A 65 -25.93 19.21 -15.06
N ALA A 66 -25.21 19.42 -13.96
CA ALA A 66 -24.34 20.59 -13.81
C ALA A 66 -23.20 20.55 -14.84
N ILE A 67 -22.61 19.37 -15.08
CA ILE A 67 -21.58 19.15 -16.10
C ILE A 67 -22.13 19.41 -17.50
N SER A 68 -23.31 18.86 -17.85
CA SER A 68 -24.00 19.07 -19.13
C SER A 68 -24.23 20.55 -19.37
N ARG A 69 -24.76 21.29 -18.37
CA ARG A 69 -24.98 22.73 -18.47
C ARG A 69 -23.69 23.54 -18.69
N ALA A 70 -22.61 23.19 -18.00
CA ALA A 70 -21.32 23.84 -18.16
C ALA A 70 -20.71 23.52 -19.53
N LEU A 71 -20.84 22.28 -20.01
CA LEU A 71 -20.32 21.86 -21.31
C LEU A 71 -20.94 22.59 -22.48
N LYS A 72 -22.23 23.01 -22.40
CA LYS A 72 -22.89 23.83 -23.44
C LYS A 72 -22.14 25.13 -23.73
N LYS A 73 -21.44 25.66 -22.71
CA LYS A 73 -20.68 26.94 -22.82
C LYS A 73 -19.21 26.71 -23.19
N ALA A 74 -18.70 25.51 -23.04
CA ALA A 74 -17.31 25.17 -23.29
C ALA A 74 -17.11 24.68 -24.75
N LYS A 75 -15.89 24.84 -25.27
CA LYS A 75 -15.45 24.33 -26.57
C LYS A 75 -14.86 22.94 -26.44
N ALA A 76 -14.13 22.69 -25.33
CA ALA A 76 -13.46 21.43 -25.07
C ALA A 76 -13.78 20.89 -23.68
N LEU A 77 -13.80 19.55 -23.57
CA LEU A 77 -13.97 18.76 -22.35
C LEU A 77 -12.67 18.02 -22.03
N TYR A 78 -12.12 18.25 -20.86
CA TYR A 78 -10.96 17.54 -20.33
C TYR A 78 -11.38 16.61 -19.20
N LEU A 79 -11.22 15.31 -19.39
CA LEU A 79 -11.51 14.28 -18.40
C LEU A 79 -10.25 14.02 -17.59
N ALA A 80 -10.18 14.56 -16.37
CA ALA A 80 -9.00 14.62 -15.50
C ALA A 80 -9.17 13.81 -14.20
N THR A 81 -9.81 12.65 -14.31
CA THR A 81 -9.96 11.69 -13.21
C THR A 81 -8.64 10.98 -12.91
N ASP A 82 -8.57 10.24 -11.80
CA ASP A 82 -7.35 9.56 -11.35
C ASP A 82 -6.67 8.69 -12.43
N PRO A 83 -5.34 8.50 -12.37
CA PRO A 83 -4.57 7.76 -13.37
C PRO A 83 -4.64 6.24 -13.15
N ASP A 84 -5.80 5.71 -12.79
CA ASP A 84 -6.03 4.29 -12.65
C ASP A 84 -7.26 3.84 -13.48
N ARG A 85 -7.51 2.52 -13.52
CA ARG A 85 -8.64 1.96 -14.26
C ARG A 85 -10.00 2.44 -13.76
N GLU A 86 -10.13 2.81 -12.48
CA GLU A 86 -11.40 3.35 -11.93
C GLU A 86 -11.62 4.77 -12.46
N GLY A 87 -10.58 5.62 -12.47
CA GLY A 87 -10.65 6.95 -13.07
C GLY A 87 -10.89 6.90 -14.58
N GLU A 88 -10.27 5.94 -15.29
CA GLU A 88 -10.51 5.73 -16.71
C GLU A 88 -11.97 5.34 -16.99
N ALA A 89 -12.54 4.46 -16.17
CA ALA A 89 -13.94 4.06 -16.28
C ALA A 89 -14.90 5.21 -15.96
N ILE A 90 -14.61 6.05 -14.96
CA ILE A 90 -15.40 7.25 -14.66
C ILE A 90 -15.42 8.18 -15.88
N SER A 91 -14.26 8.45 -16.46
CA SER A 91 -14.13 9.27 -17.67
C SER A 91 -14.92 8.68 -18.84
N TRP A 92 -14.81 7.39 -19.09
CA TRP A 92 -15.54 6.69 -20.15
C TRP A 92 -17.06 6.72 -19.93
N HIS A 93 -17.52 6.41 -18.73
CA HIS A 93 -18.94 6.46 -18.39
C HIS A 93 -19.54 7.87 -18.56
N LEU A 94 -18.80 8.88 -18.16
CA LEU A 94 -19.23 10.28 -18.33
C LEU A 94 -19.29 10.66 -19.82
N ARG A 95 -18.25 10.29 -20.60
CA ARG A 95 -18.22 10.54 -22.05
C ARG A 95 -19.40 9.88 -22.75
N GLU A 96 -19.66 8.60 -22.51
CA GLU A 96 -20.78 7.89 -23.12
C GLU A 96 -22.12 8.53 -22.74
N LEU A 97 -22.31 8.89 -21.47
CA LEU A 97 -23.54 9.51 -21.01
C LEU A 97 -23.78 10.89 -21.67
N LEU A 98 -22.76 11.72 -21.80
CA LEU A 98 -22.84 13.02 -22.47
C LEU A 98 -23.04 12.87 -23.97
N LYS A 99 -22.47 11.83 -24.58
CA LYS A 99 -22.67 11.47 -25.98
C LYS A 99 -24.12 11.07 -26.24
N ASP A 100 -24.70 10.18 -25.40
CA ASP A 100 -26.08 9.75 -25.50
C ASP A 100 -27.09 10.92 -25.36
N ARG A 101 -26.70 11.96 -24.63
CA ARG A 101 -27.48 13.21 -24.47
C ARG A 101 -27.30 14.21 -25.64
N GLY A 102 -26.37 13.96 -26.57
CA GLY A 102 -26.01 14.91 -27.63
C GLY A 102 -25.17 16.10 -27.19
N ASP A 103 -24.68 16.10 -25.93
CA ASP A 103 -23.96 17.25 -25.36
C ASP A 103 -22.52 17.40 -25.92
N LEU A 104 -22.00 16.37 -26.61
CA LEU A 104 -20.63 16.36 -27.18
C LEU A 104 -20.54 16.81 -28.63
N GLU A 105 -21.65 17.16 -29.27
CA GLU A 105 -21.63 17.60 -30.68
C GLU A 105 -20.79 18.87 -30.85
N GLY A 106 -19.80 18.80 -31.75
CA GLY A 106 -18.86 19.89 -32.03
C GLY A 106 -17.93 20.24 -30.85
N LYS A 107 -17.68 19.30 -29.92
CA LYS A 107 -16.78 19.48 -28.79
C LYS A 107 -15.55 18.59 -28.92
N ASP A 108 -14.39 19.15 -28.58
CA ASP A 108 -13.18 18.37 -28.41
C ASP A 108 -13.20 17.67 -27.05
N VAL A 109 -12.92 16.36 -27.00
CA VAL A 109 -12.92 15.58 -25.78
C VAL A 109 -11.54 14.96 -25.56
N HIS A 110 -10.93 15.29 -24.44
CA HIS A 110 -9.57 14.92 -24.11
C HIS A 110 -9.52 14.17 -22.77
N ARG A 111 -8.63 13.20 -22.66
CA ARG A 111 -8.25 12.56 -21.40
C ARG A 111 -6.92 13.16 -20.93
N VAL A 112 -6.87 13.59 -19.68
CA VAL A 112 -5.64 14.09 -19.03
C VAL A 112 -5.30 13.27 -17.81
N GLU A 113 -4.02 13.00 -17.63
CA GLU A 113 -3.50 12.12 -16.60
C GLU A 113 -2.30 12.78 -15.92
N PHE A 114 -2.30 12.76 -14.58
CA PHE A 114 -1.19 13.23 -13.77
C PHE A 114 -1.11 12.39 -12.49
N PHE A 115 0.12 12.07 -12.11
CA PHE A 115 0.41 11.23 -10.94
C PHE A 115 0.65 12.07 -9.68
N GLU A 116 0.70 13.38 -9.81
CA GLU A 116 0.86 14.35 -8.74
C GLU A 116 0.05 15.62 -9.05
N ILE A 117 -0.46 16.27 -8.01
CA ILE A 117 -1.24 17.50 -8.19
C ILE A 117 -0.37 18.71 -7.87
N THR A 118 0.65 18.90 -8.70
CA THR A 118 1.49 20.11 -8.76
C THR A 118 1.04 21.01 -9.89
N ARG A 119 1.43 22.30 -9.84
CA ARG A 119 1.10 23.26 -10.90
C ARG A 119 1.68 22.82 -12.25
N ASN A 120 2.92 22.32 -12.25
CA ASN A 120 3.61 21.95 -13.46
C ASN A 120 3.02 20.67 -14.07
N ALA A 121 2.79 19.63 -13.25
CA ALA A 121 2.21 18.37 -13.72
C ALA A 121 0.80 18.58 -14.32
N VAL A 122 -0.05 19.38 -13.66
CA VAL A 122 -1.41 19.67 -14.15
C VAL A 122 -1.36 20.42 -15.48
N ARG A 123 -0.48 21.44 -15.63
CA ARG A 123 -0.35 22.18 -16.87
C ARG A 123 0.19 21.34 -18.01
N GLN A 124 1.24 20.56 -17.76
CA GLN A 124 1.79 19.65 -18.76
C GLN A 124 0.77 18.61 -19.23
N ALA A 125 -0.06 18.09 -18.32
CA ALA A 125 -1.10 17.14 -18.68
C ALA A 125 -2.20 17.79 -19.57
N ILE A 126 -2.56 19.05 -19.33
CA ILE A 126 -3.51 19.78 -20.18
C ILE A 126 -2.90 20.06 -21.56
N GLU A 127 -1.61 20.38 -21.63
CA GLU A 127 -0.89 20.65 -22.90
C GLU A 127 -0.62 19.36 -23.70
N ASN A 128 -0.56 18.22 -23.06
CA ASN A 128 -0.31 16.92 -23.67
C ASN A 128 -1.42 15.90 -23.35
N PRO A 129 -2.66 16.14 -23.80
CA PRO A 129 -3.76 15.25 -23.55
C PRO A 129 -3.60 13.93 -24.32
N ARG A 130 -4.25 12.88 -23.87
CA ARG A 130 -4.33 11.60 -24.56
C ARG A 130 -5.77 11.20 -24.88
N GLU A 131 -5.93 10.12 -25.60
CA GLU A 131 -7.21 9.44 -25.77
C GLU A 131 -7.54 8.55 -24.57
N LEU A 132 -8.83 8.20 -24.43
CA LEU A 132 -9.27 7.20 -23.45
C LEU A 132 -8.68 5.83 -23.78
N SER A 133 -8.11 5.15 -22.79
CA SER A 133 -7.62 3.79 -22.92
C SER A 133 -8.75 2.79 -22.77
N LEU A 134 -9.20 2.24 -23.91
CA LEU A 134 -10.24 1.20 -23.92
C LEU A 134 -9.80 -0.07 -23.18
N ASP A 135 -8.50 -0.37 -23.13
CA ASP A 135 -7.98 -1.51 -22.40
C ASP A 135 -8.18 -1.36 -20.89
N LEU A 136 -7.92 -0.18 -20.33
CA LEU A 136 -8.19 0.13 -18.92
C LEU A 136 -9.69 0.12 -18.62
N VAL A 137 -10.50 0.68 -19.51
CA VAL A 137 -11.96 0.64 -19.42
C VAL A 137 -12.44 -0.81 -19.40
N ASN A 138 -12.01 -1.64 -20.35
CA ASN A 138 -12.38 -3.04 -20.44
C ASN A 138 -11.93 -3.84 -19.20
N ALA A 139 -10.73 -3.56 -18.68
CA ALA A 139 -10.23 -4.17 -17.45
C ALA A 139 -11.10 -3.83 -16.23
N GLN A 140 -11.58 -2.60 -16.12
CA GLN A 140 -12.50 -2.19 -15.06
C GLN A 140 -13.88 -2.82 -15.24
N GLN A 141 -14.42 -2.83 -16.47
CA GLN A 141 -15.71 -3.46 -16.79
C GLN A 141 -15.68 -4.96 -16.50
N ALA A 142 -14.62 -5.66 -16.93
CA ALA A 142 -14.45 -7.09 -16.65
C ALA A 142 -14.44 -7.37 -15.14
N ARG A 143 -13.73 -6.54 -14.38
CA ARG A 143 -13.73 -6.62 -12.91
C ARG A 143 -15.12 -6.38 -12.33
N ARG A 144 -15.82 -5.34 -12.80
CA ARG A 144 -17.16 -4.99 -12.32
C ARG A 144 -18.18 -6.10 -12.62
N ALA A 145 -18.12 -6.68 -13.84
CA ALA A 145 -18.94 -7.80 -14.24
C ALA A 145 -18.67 -9.05 -13.38
N LEU A 146 -17.38 -9.35 -13.13
CA LEU A 146 -17.00 -10.48 -12.29
C LEU A 146 -17.47 -10.31 -10.84
N ASP A 147 -17.27 -9.13 -10.25
CA ASP A 147 -17.74 -8.83 -8.89
C ASP A 147 -19.27 -8.95 -8.79
N TYR A 148 -20.00 -8.50 -9.82
CA TYR A 148 -21.44 -8.65 -9.91
C TYR A 148 -21.86 -10.13 -9.99
N LEU A 149 -21.29 -10.88 -10.92
CA LEU A 149 -21.67 -12.29 -11.14
C LEU A 149 -21.34 -13.17 -9.94
N VAL A 150 -20.15 -12.99 -9.34
CA VAL A 150 -19.75 -13.73 -8.14
C VAL A 150 -20.68 -13.39 -6.96
N GLY A 151 -20.94 -12.09 -6.73
CA GLY A 151 -21.82 -11.65 -5.65
C GLY A 151 -23.25 -12.15 -5.78
N PHE A 152 -23.85 -12.01 -6.95
CA PHE A 152 -25.24 -12.41 -7.19
C PHE A 152 -25.46 -13.92 -7.20
N ASN A 153 -24.46 -14.71 -7.64
CA ASN A 153 -24.60 -16.17 -7.66
C ASN A 153 -24.24 -16.83 -6.33
N LEU A 154 -23.16 -16.40 -5.67
CA LEU A 154 -22.68 -17.07 -4.48
C LEU A 154 -23.30 -16.57 -3.17
N SER A 155 -23.66 -15.27 -3.07
CA SER A 155 -24.26 -14.77 -1.83
C SER A 155 -25.62 -15.43 -1.51
N PRO A 156 -26.54 -15.62 -2.45
CA PRO A 156 -27.79 -16.38 -2.20
C PRO A 156 -27.55 -17.83 -1.80
N LEU A 157 -26.49 -18.47 -2.33
CA LEU A 157 -26.12 -19.83 -1.94
C LEU A 157 -25.68 -19.86 -0.47
N LEU A 158 -24.89 -18.89 -0.02
CA LEU A 158 -24.53 -18.74 1.41
C LEU A 158 -25.76 -18.50 2.28
N TRP A 159 -26.72 -17.69 1.82
CA TRP A 159 -27.96 -17.46 2.57
C TRP A 159 -28.79 -18.73 2.75
N LYS A 160 -28.83 -19.57 1.73
CA LYS A 160 -29.55 -20.83 1.76
C LYS A 160 -28.86 -21.90 2.60
N LYS A 161 -27.50 -21.96 2.57
CA LYS A 161 -26.73 -23.05 3.16
C LYS A 161 -26.17 -22.72 4.55
N VAL A 162 -25.95 -21.46 4.87
CA VAL A 162 -25.34 -21.01 6.12
C VAL A 162 -26.29 -20.09 6.87
N ARG A 163 -26.39 -18.80 6.49
CA ARG A 163 -27.35 -17.84 7.04
C ARG A 163 -27.50 -16.60 6.16
N ARG A 164 -28.63 -15.90 6.29
CA ARG A 164 -28.86 -14.62 5.62
C ARG A 164 -27.85 -13.53 6.05
N GLY A 165 -27.54 -12.60 5.15
CA GLY A 165 -26.64 -11.47 5.39
C GLY A 165 -25.16 -11.76 5.13
N LEU A 166 -24.78 -13.00 4.83
CA LEU A 166 -23.42 -13.31 4.36
C LEU A 166 -23.25 -12.90 2.90
N SER A 167 -22.02 -12.54 2.53
CA SER A 167 -21.68 -12.25 1.14
C SER A 167 -20.42 -12.99 0.72
N ALA A 168 -20.38 -13.44 -0.53
CA ALA A 168 -19.19 -13.94 -1.18
C ALA A 168 -18.72 -12.91 -2.20
N GLY A 169 -17.42 -12.86 -2.40
CA GLY A 169 -16.82 -11.94 -3.34
C GLY A 169 -15.42 -12.33 -3.73
N ARG A 170 -14.97 -11.83 -4.86
CA ARG A 170 -13.68 -12.13 -5.48
C ARG A 170 -12.47 -11.84 -4.58
N VAL A 171 -12.55 -10.87 -3.69
CA VAL A 171 -11.47 -10.51 -2.76
C VAL A 171 -11.67 -11.16 -1.40
N GLN A 172 -12.87 -11.05 -0.83
CA GLN A 172 -13.16 -11.51 0.53
C GLN A 172 -13.09 -13.04 0.68
N SER A 173 -13.50 -13.80 -0.35
CA SER A 173 -13.49 -15.26 -0.25
C SER A 173 -12.07 -15.85 -0.26
N PRO A 174 -11.15 -15.46 -1.16
CA PRO A 174 -9.75 -15.86 -1.05
C PRO A 174 -9.07 -15.37 0.22
N ALA A 175 -9.35 -14.15 0.69
CA ALA A 175 -8.79 -13.64 1.94
C ALA A 175 -9.23 -14.49 3.14
N LEU A 176 -10.51 -14.85 3.22
CA LEU A 176 -11.01 -15.75 4.26
C LEU A 176 -10.36 -17.14 4.19
N ARG A 177 -10.18 -17.67 2.98
CA ARG A 177 -9.47 -18.95 2.79
C ARG A 177 -8.06 -18.89 3.35
N MET A 178 -7.27 -17.86 3.03
CA MET A 178 -5.92 -17.70 3.57
C MET A 178 -5.90 -17.63 5.09
N ILE A 179 -6.88 -16.95 5.71
CA ILE A 179 -7.01 -16.88 7.17
C ILE A 179 -7.33 -18.27 7.75
N CYS A 180 -8.25 -19.03 7.13
CA CYS A 180 -8.59 -20.38 7.58
C CYS A 180 -7.43 -21.36 7.42
N GLU A 181 -6.67 -21.28 6.33
CA GLU A 181 -5.47 -22.09 6.11
C GLU A 181 -4.42 -21.78 7.19
N ARG A 182 -4.20 -20.50 7.49
CA ARG A 182 -3.28 -20.11 8.57
C ARG A 182 -3.76 -20.57 9.95
N GLU A 183 -5.05 -20.47 10.23
CA GLU A 183 -5.62 -20.96 11.48
C GLU A 183 -5.46 -22.48 11.62
N ALA A 184 -5.65 -23.22 10.53
CA ALA A 184 -5.41 -24.67 10.54
C ALA A 184 -3.92 -25.02 10.83
N GLU A 185 -2.97 -24.26 10.29
CA GLU A 185 -1.54 -24.40 10.63
C GLU A 185 -1.28 -24.13 12.12
N ILE A 186 -1.92 -23.08 12.67
CA ILE A 186 -1.80 -22.74 14.11
C ILE A 186 -2.37 -23.88 14.98
N GLN A 187 -3.53 -24.40 14.62
CA GLN A 187 -4.16 -25.52 15.37
C GLN A 187 -3.38 -26.83 15.26
N ALA A 188 -2.71 -27.06 14.14
CA ALA A 188 -1.87 -28.23 13.93
C ALA A 188 -0.46 -28.07 14.53
N PHE A 189 -0.09 -26.90 15.01
CA PHE A 189 1.23 -26.63 15.54
C PHE A 189 1.47 -27.41 16.85
N ILE A 190 2.52 -28.21 16.87
CA ILE A 190 2.97 -28.94 18.05
C ILE A 190 4.21 -28.21 18.60
N PRO A 191 4.14 -27.66 19.82
CA PRO A 191 5.30 -27.03 20.44
C PRO A 191 6.44 -28.03 20.59
N ARG A 192 7.66 -27.65 20.23
CA ARG A 192 8.88 -28.41 20.49
C ARG A 192 9.76 -27.62 21.42
N GLU A 193 10.13 -28.26 22.53
CA GLU A 193 11.12 -27.73 23.46
C GLU A 193 12.49 -27.63 22.79
N TYR A 194 13.20 -26.55 23.01
CA TYR A 194 14.60 -26.41 22.65
C TYR A 194 15.32 -25.55 23.68
N TRP A 195 16.61 -25.78 23.78
CA TRP A 195 17.48 -25.05 24.70
C TRP A 195 18.59 -24.35 23.93
N THR A 196 18.97 -23.14 24.38
CA THR A 196 20.15 -22.44 23.89
C THR A 196 21.12 -22.22 25.02
N LEU A 197 22.41 -22.24 24.69
CA LEU A 197 23.47 -21.93 25.66
C LEU A 197 24.09 -20.58 25.22
N ASP A 198 23.86 -19.59 26.04
CA ASP A 198 24.42 -18.26 25.88
C ASP A 198 25.30 -17.96 27.09
N ALA A 199 26.38 -17.20 26.90
CA ALA A 199 27.28 -16.78 27.96
C ALA A 199 27.61 -15.29 27.81
N ILE A 200 28.17 -14.71 28.85
CA ILE A 200 28.69 -13.35 28.82
C ILE A 200 30.22 -13.44 28.94
N GLY A 201 30.90 -12.97 27.92
CA GLY A 201 32.33 -12.76 27.94
C GLY A 201 32.65 -11.39 28.52
N GLU A 202 33.78 -11.26 29.21
CA GLU A 202 34.29 -9.98 29.72
C GLU A 202 35.77 -9.81 29.38
N ARG A 203 36.14 -8.62 28.91
CA ARG A 203 37.54 -8.23 28.74
C ARG A 203 37.68 -6.72 29.03
N SER A 204 38.63 -6.37 29.90
CA SER A 204 38.90 -4.95 30.26
C SER A 204 37.64 -4.21 30.69
N ALA A 205 36.83 -4.82 31.55
CA ALA A 205 35.54 -4.28 32.04
C ALA A 205 34.48 -4.04 30.95
N GLN A 206 34.66 -4.59 29.76
CA GLN A 206 33.63 -4.61 28.70
C GLN A 206 33.04 -6.01 28.59
N SER A 207 31.74 -6.11 28.76
CA SER A 207 31.00 -7.35 28.60
C SER A 207 30.41 -7.47 27.19
N PHE A 208 30.38 -8.67 26.66
CA PHE A 208 29.79 -8.97 25.36
C PHE A 208 29.07 -10.35 25.35
N PRO A 209 27.98 -10.48 24.63
CA PRO A 209 27.25 -11.74 24.57
C PRO A 209 27.99 -12.78 23.71
N LEU A 210 27.94 -14.03 24.17
CA LEU A 210 28.47 -15.21 23.48
C LEU A 210 27.34 -16.19 23.24
N ARG A 211 27.37 -16.86 22.09
CA ARG A 211 26.44 -17.93 21.76
C ARG A 211 27.20 -19.17 21.32
N LEU A 212 26.78 -20.32 21.81
CA LEU A 212 27.33 -21.59 21.38
C LEU A 212 26.88 -21.89 19.94
N VAL A 213 27.85 -22.01 19.02
CA VAL A 213 27.62 -22.27 17.59
C VAL A 213 28.10 -23.62 17.14
N GLU A 214 29.04 -24.24 17.90
CA GLU A 214 29.59 -25.58 17.63
C GLU A 214 29.95 -26.25 18.94
N PHE A 215 29.68 -27.54 19.05
CA PHE A 215 30.06 -28.37 20.19
C PHE A 215 30.51 -29.77 19.72
N SER A 216 31.69 -30.22 20.16
CA SER A 216 32.28 -31.51 19.79
C SER A 216 32.32 -31.75 18.27
N GLY A 217 32.68 -30.71 17.47
CA GLY A 217 32.77 -30.80 16.02
C GLY A 217 31.43 -30.82 15.30
N ARG A 218 30.32 -30.56 16.01
CA ARG A 218 28.97 -30.47 15.41
C ARG A 218 28.41 -29.07 15.56
N LYS A 219 27.86 -28.55 14.47
CA LYS A 219 27.15 -27.29 14.48
C LYS A 219 25.93 -27.35 15.39
N VAL A 220 25.75 -26.32 16.23
CA VAL A 220 24.58 -26.19 17.09
C VAL A 220 23.50 -25.48 16.31
N GLU A 221 22.36 -26.13 16.15
CA GLU A 221 21.14 -25.62 15.52
C GLU A 221 20.03 -25.49 16.57
N GLN A 222 18.90 -24.89 16.21
CA GLN A 222 17.80 -24.60 17.13
C GLN A 222 17.37 -25.83 17.97
N PHE A 223 17.35 -27.01 17.39
CA PHE A 223 16.90 -28.23 18.05
C PHE A 223 18.05 -29.21 18.38
N SER A 224 19.27 -28.70 18.53
CA SER A 224 20.40 -29.55 18.95
C SER A 224 20.27 -30.02 20.39
N PHE A 225 19.63 -29.24 21.23
CA PHE A 225 19.31 -29.55 22.62
C PHE A 225 17.80 -29.47 22.80
N THR A 226 17.17 -30.62 23.02
CA THR A 226 15.70 -30.77 23.11
C THR A 226 15.19 -30.99 24.53
N ASP A 227 16.09 -31.06 25.49
CA ASP A 227 15.77 -31.22 26.92
C ASP A 227 16.82 -30.55 27.82
N ALA A 228 16.42 -30.31 29.06
CA ALA A 228 17.29 -29.72 30.07
C ALA A 228 18.54 -30.57 30.38
N ALA A 229 18.41 -31.87 30.33
CA ALA A 229 19.53 -32.79 30.67
C ALA A 229 20.67 -32.65 29.64
N GLY A 230 20.35 -32.64 28.37
CA GLY A 230 21.32 -32.44 27.29
C GLY A 230 21.97 -31.05 27.34
N ALA A 231 21.19 -30.00 27.58
CA ALA A 231 21.70 -28.66 27.73
C ALA A 231 22.65 -28.53 28.94
N ASN A 232 22.27 -29.03 30.10
CA ASN A 232 23.06 -28.98 31.33
C ASN A 232 24.37 -29.82 31.20
N ALA A 233 24.35 -30.93 30.50
CA ALA A 233 25.55 -31.72 30.23
C ALA A 233 26.58 -30.92 29.41
N VAL A 234 26.12 -30.22 28.38
CA VAL A 234 26.97 -29.36 27.55
C VAL A 234 27.47 -28.16 28.36
N GLU A 235 26.61 -27.54 29.14
CA GLU A 235 27.03 -26.44 30.05
C GLU A 235 28.12 -26.88 30.99
N THR A 236 27.97 -28.03 31.65
CA THR A 236 28.97 -28.62 32.57
C THR A 236 30.28 -28.87 31.85
N ALA A 237 30.24 -29.44 30.66
CA ALA A 237 31.43 -29.69 29.84
C ALA A 237 32.17 -28.39 29.49
N LEU A 238 31.43 -27.38 29.08
CA LEU A 238 32.00 -26.04 28.75
C LEU A 238 32.60 -25.36 29.98
N ARG A 239 31.94 -25.41 31.12
CA ARG A 239 32.48 -24.86 32.41
C ARG A 239 33.75 -25.57 32.79
N THR A 240 33.80 -26.89 32.74
CA THR A 240 35.01 -27.69 33.03
C THR A 240 36.14 -27.33 32.06
N ALA A 241 35.88 -27.26 30.77
CA ALA A 241 36.89 -26.96 29.76
C ALA A 241 37.42 -25.52 29.89
N SER A 242 36.57 -24.56 30.32
CA SER A 242 36.97 -23.16 30.52
C SER A 242 37.67 -22.90 31.83
N GLY A 243 37.79 -23.89 32.74
CA GLY A 243 38.36 -23.74 34.06
C GLY A 243 37.44 -23.05 35.08
N ALA A 244 36.15 -22.90 34.79
CA ALA A 244 35.17 -22.33 35.70
C ALA A 244 34.88 -23.33 36.86
N GLY A 245 34.91 -22.86 38.10
CA GLY A 245 34.61 -23.68 39.26
C GLY A 245 33.19 -24.25 39.27
N THR A 246 33.05 -25.48 39.82
CA THR A 246 31.84 -26.32 39.80
C THR A 246 30.82 -25.98 40.90
N THR A 247 30.84 -24.82 41.53
CA THR A 247 29.84 -24.43 42.54
C THR A 247 28.52 -24.05 41.83
N VAL A 248 27.63 -25.02 41.73
CA VAL A 248 26.23 -24.78 41.30
C VAL A 248 25.53 -24.10 42.49
N ALA A 249 25.15 -22.85 42.34
CA ALA A 249 24.16 -22.27 43.21
C ALA A 249 22.79 -22.71 42.66
N GLU A 250 21.96 -23.33 43.52
CA GLU A 250 20.59 -23.72 43.22
C GLU A 250 19.84 -22.53 42.65
N ALA A 251 19.23 -22.75 41.49
CA ALA A 251 18.32 -21.79 40.87
C ALA A 251 16.99 -21.87 41.62
N ASP A 252 16.73 -20.95 42.54
CA ASP A 252 15.37 -20.62 42.92
C ASP A 252 14.71 -20.01 41.68
N GLY A 253 13.61 -20.64 41.27
CA GLY A 253 12.90 -20.29 40.02
C GLY A 253 12.51 -18.81 39.95
N GLU A 254 12.50 -18.30 38.71
CA GLU A 254 12.07 -16.97 38.30
C GLU A 254 13.07 -15.82 38.47
N GLY A 255 14.13 -15.86 37.64
CA GLY A 255 15.02 -14.71 37.46
C GLY A 255 16.14 -15.00 36.45
N PRO A 256 16.77 -14.00 35.81
CA PRO A 256 17.93 -14.21 34.96
C PRO A 256 19.03 -14.87 35.78
N GLY A 257 19.49 -16.05 35.33
CA GLY A 257 20.42 -16.92 36.03
C GLY A 257 21.61 -16.20 36.61
N ARG A 258 21.99 -16.58 37.85
CA ARG A 258 23.12 -16.03 38.59
C ARG A 258 24.43 -16.20 37.83
N LEU A 259 25.21 -15.14 37.69
CA LEU A 259 26.60 -15.17 37.18
C LEU A 259 27.45 -16.15 37.96
N VAL A 260 27.94 -17.19 37.28
CA VAL A 260 28.87 -18.16 37.83
C VAL A 260 30.31 -17.68 37.65
N PRO A 261 31.26 -18.09 38.50
CA PRO A 261 32.66 -17.65 38.39
C PRO A 261 33.24 -17.83 36.99
N PRO A 262 34.05 -16.88 36.51
CA PRO A 262 34.48 -16.85 35.13
C PRO A 262 35.43 -17.98 34.78
N GLY A 263 35.19 -18.65 33.68
CA GLY A 263 36.14 -19.46 32.96
C GLY A 263 36.93 -18.69 31.92
N THR A 264 37.91 -19.29 31.28
CA THR A 264 38.74 -18.66 30.28
C THR A 264 38.30 -19.11 28.87
N LEU A 265 38.15 -18.13 27.95
CA LEU A 265 37.91 -18.35 26.55
C LEU A 265 39.05 -17.81 25.69
N THR A 266 39.40 -18.53 24.62
CA THR A 266 40.40 -18.07 23.64
C THR A 266 39.72 -17.66 22.35
N VAL A 267 40.05 -16.45 21.89
CA VAL A 267 39.59 -16.00 20.55
C VAL A 267 40.43 -16.73 19.49
N LEU A 268 39.77 -17.54 18.66
CA LEU A 268 40.41 -18.27 17.59
C LEU A 268 40.52 -17.46 16.29
N ASP A 269 39.46 -16.73 15.99
CA ASP A 269 39.39 -15.94 14.76
C ASP A 269 38.54 -14.67 14.98
N VAL A 270 38.83 -13.64 14.18
CA VAL A 270 38.06 -12.38 14.17
C VAL A 270 37.70 -12.03 12.74
N GLU A 271 36.50 -12.34 12.36
CA GLU A 271 35.99 -11.99 11.05
C GLU A 271 35.41 -10.54 11.05
N ARG A 272 35.96 -9.69 10.19
CA ARG A 272 35.43 -8.34 9.96
C ARG A 272 34.79 -8.27 8.60
N LYS A 273 33.46 -8.04 8.59
CA LYS A 273 32.68 -7.86 7.35
C LYS A 273 32.13 -6.45 7.28
N GLN A 274 32.40 -5.79 6.17
CA GLN A 274 31.73 -4.54 5.88
C GLN A 274 30.29 -4.83 5.47
N ARG A 275 29.33 -4.22 6.15
CA ARG A 275 27.91 -4.37 5.86
C ARG A 275 27.38 -3.05 5.31
N ASN A 276 26.89 -3.08 4.10
CA ASN A 276 26.19 -1.95 3.54
C ASN A 276 24.75 -1.93 4.02
N SER A 277 24.29 -0.80 4.53
CA SER A 277 22.89 -0.56 4.86
C SER A 277 22.32 0.41 3.83
N TYR A 278 21.21 0.03 3.23
CA TYR A 278 20.51 0.87 2.25
C TYR A 278 19.22 1.40 2.86
N PRO A 279 18.82 2.64 2.53
CA PRO A 279 17.52 3.16 2.93
C PRO A 279 16.40 2.34 2.29
N SER A 280 15.25 2.27 2.97
CA SER A 280 14.06 1.68 2.38
C SER A 280 13.58 2.51 1.19
N PRO A 281 13.00 1.87 0.14
CA PRO A 281 12.42 2.59 -0.97
C PRO A 281 11.21 3.42 -0.51
N PRO A 282 10.75 4.37 -1.33
CA PRO A 282 9.48 5.05 -1.10
C PRO A 282 8.32 4.06 -0.96
N PHE A 283 7.24 4.48 -0.33
CA PHE A 283 6.08 3.62 -0.10
C PHE A 283 5.35 3.25 -1.39
N THR A 284 5.05 1.97 -1.53
CA THR A 284 3.96 1.48 -2.37
C THR A 284 2.66 1.45 -1.57
N THR A 285 1.52 1.19 -2.22
CA THR A 285 0.22 1.05 -1.54
C THR A 285 0.29 0.05 -0.38
N SER A 286 0.88 -1.12 -0.63
CA SER A 286 0.93 -2.20 0.37
C SER A 286 1.87 -1.87 1.54
N THR A 287 3.04 -1.33 1.26
CA THR A 287 4.01 -0.98 2.32
C THR A 287 3.53 0.21 3.15
N LEU A 288 2.85 1.20 2.55
CA LEU A 288 2.20 2.28 3.27
C LEU A 288 1.15 1.76 4.26
N GLN A 289 0.29 0.85 3.83
CA GLN A 289 -0.73 0.26 4.70
C GLN A 289 -0.12 -0.55 5.85
N GLN A 290 0.93 -1.33 5.59
CA GLN A 290 1.63 -2.12 6.60
C GLN A 290 2.30 -1.24 7.65
N GLU A 291 3.03 -0.20 7.23
CA GLU A 291 3.70 0.70 8.16
C GLU A 291 2.72 1.56 8.96
N ALA A 292 1.63 2.02 8.33
CA ALA A 292 0.57 2.76 9.03
C ALA A 292 -0.15 1.88 10.06
N ALA A 293 -0.39 0.61 9.75
CA ALA A 293 -0.96 -0.34 10.70
C ALA A 293 0.00 -0.62 11.86
N ARG A 294 1.27 -0.87 11.57
CA ARG A 294 2.29 -1.21 12.56
C ARG A 294 2.65 -0.05 13.49
N LYS A 295 2.83 1.16 12.94
CA LYS A 295 3.32 2.33 13.70
C LYS A 295 2.22 3.21 14.26
N LEU A 296 1.06 3.29 13.58
CA LEU A 296 -0.01 4.22 13.93
C LEU A 296 -1.32 3.52 14.31
N GLY A 297 -1.39 2.19 14.19
CA GLY A 297 -2.62 1.43 14.45
C GLY A 297 -3.77 1.74 13.47
N TYR A 298 -3.46 2.23 12.26
CA TYR A 298 -4.49 2.59 11.30
C TYR A 298 -4.97 1.37 10.50
N SER A 299 -6.29 1.29 10.28
CA SER A 299 -6.83 0.35 9.31
C SER A 299 -6.44 0.76 7.88
N ALA A 300 -6.42 -0.21 6.95
CA ALA A 300 -6.16 0.06 5.53
C ALA A 300 -7.10 1.15 4.97
N GLN A 301 -8.38 1.12 5.35
CA GLN A 301 -9.36 2.12 4.92
C GLN A 301 -9.01 3.54 5.42
N ARG A 302 -8.62 3.67 6.69
CA ARG A 302 -8.19 4.96 7.25
C ARG A 302 -6.94 5.46 6.57
N THR A 303 -5.95 4.60 6.38
CA THR A 303 -4.69 4.92 5.68
C THR A 303 -4.97 5.44 4.28
N MET A 304 -5.76 4.72 3.49
CA MET A 304 -6.07 5.13 2.11
C MET A 304 -6.88 6.43 2.03
N ARG A 305 -7.80 6.66 2.97
CA ARG A 305 -8.52 7.92 3.04
C ARG A 305 -7.61 9.12 3.32
N LEU A 306 -6.67 8.97 4.24
CA LEU A 306 -5.70 10.03 4.54
C LEU A 306 -4.72 10.25 3.39
N ALA A 307 -4.25 9.18 2.75
CA ALA A 307 -3.41 9.26 1.56
C ALA A 307 -4.13 9.98 0.40
N GLN A 308 -5.42 9.70 0.18
CA GLN A 308 -6.24 10.41 -0.81
C GLN A 308 -6.29 11.93 -0.51
N GLN A 309 -6.48 12.32 0.74
CA GLN A 309 -6.47 13.73 1.14
C GLN A 309 -5.11 14.39 0.87
N LEU A 310 -4.01 13.71 1.17
CA LEU A 310 -2.66 14.21 0.91
C LEU A 310 -2.37 14.36 -0.59
N TYR A 311 -2.90 13.47 -1.41
CA TYR A 311 -2.78 13.54 -2.87
C TYR A 311 -3.63 14.68 -3.45
N GLU A 312 -4.91 14.78 -3.06
CA GLU A 312 -5.86 15.77 -3.62
C GLU A 312 -5.56 17.20 -3.20
N GLY A 313 -4.91 17.37 -2.04
CA GLY A 313 -4.45 18.65 -1.52
C GLY A 313 -4.92 18.95 -0.12
N VAL A 314 -3.96 19.33 0.72
CA VAL A 314 -4.16 19.81 2.09
C VAL A 314 -3.76 21.28 2.17
N ASP A 315 -4.56 22.07 2.87
CA ASP A 315 -4.27 23.47 3.14
C ASP A 315 -3.49 23.59 4.46
N TYR A 316 -2.25 24.04 4.37
CA TYR A 316 -1.40 24.30 5.54
C TYR A 316 -1.07 25.81 5.72
N GLY A 317 -1.92 26.70 5.16
CA GLY A 317 -1.80 28.15 5.32
C GLY A 317 -1.51 28.92 4.03
N GLU A 318 -1.06 28.23 2.96
CA GLU A 318 -0.78 28.82 1.64
C GLU A 318 -1.78 28.37 0.55
N GLY A 319 -2.87 27.74 0.97
CA GLY A 319 -3.89 27.10 0.13
C GLY A 319 -3.57 25.64 -0.17
N ALA A 320 -4.56 24.91 -0.70
CA ALA A 320 -4.46 23.47 -0.92
C ALA A 320 -3.33 23.10 -1.89
N VAL A 321 -2.48 22.15 -1.48
CA VAL A 321 -1.36 21.59 -2.26
C VAL A 321 -1.33 20.07 -2.09
N GLY A 322 -1.13 19.34 -3.18
CA GLY A 322 -0.87 17.90 -3.16
C GLY A 322 0.52 17.61 -2.58
N LEU A 323 0.58 16.78 -1.57
CA LEU A 323 1.81 16.49 -0.80
C LEU A 323 2.46 15.16 -1.17
N ILE A 324 1.74 14.27 -1.82
CA ILE A 324 2.23 12.96 -2.25
C ILE A 324 1.83 12.69 -3.69
N THR A 325 2.53 11.76 -4.33
CA THR A 325 2.12 11.19 -5.62
C THR A 325 0.90 10.29 -5.46
N TYR A 326 0.30 9.84 -6.56
CA TYR A 326 -0.87 8.96 -6.53
C TYR A 326 -0.59 7.70 -5.71
N MET A 327 -1.40 7.46 -4.68
CA MET A 327 -1.15 6.47 -3.64
C MET A 327 -1.51 5.03 -4.03
N ARG A 328 -2.27 4.81 -5.10
CA ARG A 328 -2.57 3.45 -5.61
C ARG A 328 -1.52 3.08 -6.65
N THR A 329 -0.36 2.67 -6.17
CA THR A 329 0.80 2.38 -7.02
C THR A 329 1.66 1.28 -6.42
N ASP A 330 2.29 0.49 -7.27
CA ASP A 330 3.38 -0.42 -6.94
C ASP A 330 4.75 0.16 -7.35
N ALA A 331 4.75 1.35 -7.95
CA ALA A 331 5.97 2.07 -8.30
C ALA A 331 6.54 2.84 -7.11
N VAL A 332 7.85 2.96 -7.08
CA VAL A 332 8.61 3.71 -6.07
C VAL A 332 9.17 5.03 -6.61
N ASN A 333 8.67 5.46 -7.77
CA ASN A 333 9.12 6.68 -8.42
C ASN A 333 8.68 7.92 -7.65
N LEU A 334 9.58 8.90 -7.55
CA LEU A 334 9.30 10.22 -7.00
C LEU A 334 9.25 11.25 -8.13
N ALA A 335 8.52 12.35 -7.90
CA ALA A 335 8.53 13.49 -8.79
C ALA A 335 9.93 14.11 -8.86
N ASN A 336 10.35 14.57 -10.04
CA ASN A 336 11.66 15.19 -10.23
C ASN A 336 11.83 16.46 -9.36
N GLU A 337 10.76 17.20 -9.12
CA GLU A 337 10.74 18.37 -8.23
C GLU A 337 11.08 17.94 -6.79
N ALA A 338 10.42 16.90 -6.27
CA ALA A 338 10.67 16.36 -4.94
C ALA A 338 12.11 15.84 -4.80
N ILE A 339 12.63 15.16 -5.82
CA ILE A 339 14.03 14.71 -5.84
C ILE A 339 14.98 15.91 -5.75
N GLY A 340 14.71 16.97 -6.50
CA GLY A 340 15.50 18.21 -6.47
C GLY A 340 15.51 18.85 -5.08
N GLU A 341 14.35 18.99 -4.45
CA GLU A 341 14.21 19.55 -3.10
C GLU A 341 14.89 18.67 -2.04
N ILE A 342 14.70 17.35 -2.09
CA ILE A 342 15.38 16.40 -1.16
C ILE A 342 16.89 16.55 -1.26
N ARG A 343 17.46 16.62 -2.48
CA ARG A 343 18.89 16.80 -2.68
C ARG A 343 19.42 18.11 -2.10
N GLN A 344 18.66 19.21 -2.24
CA GLN A 344 19.00 20.48 -1.62
C GLN A 344 18.98 20.40 -0.10
N VAL A 345 17.96 19.76 0.48
CA VAL A 345 17.87 19.55 1.94
C VAL A 345 19.01 18.69 2.45
N ILE A 346 19.37 17.61 1.77
CA ILE A 346 20.52 16.77 2.14
C ILE A 346 21.81 17.59 2.11
N GLY A 347 22.07 18.31 1.03
CA GLY A 347 23.27 19.14 0.91
C GLY A 347 23.36 20.21 2.00
N LYS A 348 22.23 20.80 2.41
CA LYS A 348 22.17 21.80 3.47
C LYS A 348 22.40 21.22 4.87
N LEU A 349 21.86 20.04 5.17
CA LEU A 349 21.90 19.44 6.50
C LEU A 349 23.13 18.57 6.74
N TYR A 350 23.62 17.89 5.70
CA TYR A 350 24.65 16.85 5.83
C TYR A 350 25.90 17.09 4.97
N GLY A 351 25.93 18.19 4.19
CA GLY A 351 27.04 18.51 3.31
C GLY A 351 26.86 17.99 1.88
N ALA A 352 27.57 18.62 0.93
CA ALA A 352 27.49 18.29 -0.49
C ALA A 352 27.95 16.87 -0.81
N GLU A 353 28.90 16.36 -0.03
CA GLU A 353 29.43 14.99 -0.14
C GLU A 353 28.40 13.89 0.17
N SER A 354 27.33 14.25 0.88
CA SER A 354 26.21 13.34 1.18
C SER A 354 25.18 13.24 0.06
N VAL A 355 25.31 14.06 -1.00
CA VAL A 355 24.41 14.06 -2.15
C VAL A 355 25.06 13.22 -3.28
N PRO A 356 24.51 12.02 -3.60
CA PRO A 356 25.07 11.20 -4.68
C PRO A 356 24.88 11.88 -6.04
N ASP A 357 25.76 11.60 -7.01
CA ASP A 357 25.69 12.17 -8.37
C ASP A 357 24.38 11.89 -9.06
N THR A 358 23.88 10.67 -8.91
CA THR A 358 22.59 10.26 -9.44
C THR A 358 21.64 9.80 -8.31
N PRO A 359 20.34 10.10 -8.38
CA PRO A 359 19.36 9.52 -7.48
C PRO A 359 19.36 8.00 -7.57
N ARG A 360 19.20 7.32 -6.45
CA ARG A 360 19.15 5.85 -6.37
C ARG A 360 17.76 5.39 -6.09
#